data_740cd2a05d139bd8f230217232a56216
#
_entry.id   740cd2a05d139bd8f230217232a56216
#
_cell.length_a   1.000
_cell.length_b   1.000
_cell.length_c   1.000
_cell.angle_alpha   90.00
_cell.angle_beta   90.00
_cell.angle_gamma   90.00
#
_symmetry.space_group_name_H-M   'P 1'
#
loop_
_entity.id
_entity.type
_entity.pdbx_description
1 polymer ?
#
loop_
_entity_poly.entity_id
_entity_poly.type
_entity_poly.pdbx_seq_one_letter_code
_entity_poly.pdbx_strand_id
1 'polypeptide(L)'
;LLGSRGLGDVYKRQGEDGLSSSLNLNFMGSAGQSFGCWNANGLNITLNGDANDYVGKGMNGGKIIIKNDADFAINDEKTILAGNTCLYGATGGEVYISGSVGERFAVRNSGAKAVIEGAGDHCCEYMTGGHVTILGDVGLNFAAGMTGGFAYVLDENRTFFDKCNRGLVGLERITTEEMQPHRK
;
A
#
# COMPACT_ATOMS: atom_id res chain seq x y z
N LEU A 1 -6.23 -22.27 20.92
CA LEU A 1 -5.56 -21.82 22.14
C LEU A 1 -4.15 -21.33 21.81
N LEU A 2 -4.00 -20.04 21.62
CA LEU A 2 -2.70 -19.39 21.58
C LEU A 2 -2.32 -19.03 23.03
N GLY A 3 -1.77 -20.02 23.74
CA GLY A 3 -1.11 -19.74 25.01
C GLY A 3 0.14 -18.91 24.79
N SER A 4 0.69 -18.31 25.85
CA SER A 4 1.89 -17.45 25.86
C SER A 4 3.15 -18.04 25.17
N ARG A 5 3.10 -19.29 24.75
CA ARG A 5 4.12 -19.95 23.90
C ARG A 5 4.05 -19.53 22.41
N GLY A 6 2.90 -19.01 21.95
CA GLY A 6 2.71 -18.67 20.52
C GLY A 6 3.56 -17.49 20.05
N LEU A 7 3.73 -16.46 20.86
CA LEU A 7 4.54 -15.29 20.49
C LEU A 7 6.05 -15.62 20.40
N GLY A 8 6.57 -16.42 21.34
CA GLY A 8 7.97 -16.84 21.30
C GLY A 8 8.29 -17.77 20.10
N ASP A 9 7.34 -18.57 19.64
CA ASP A 9 7.50 -19.41 18.45
C ASP A 9 7.43 -18.61 17.15
N VAL A 10 6.65 -17.56 17.11
CA VAL A 10 6.60 -16.62 15.96
C VAL A 10 7.94 -15.91 15.81
N TYR A 11 8.50 -15.37 16.89
CA TYR A 11 9.84 -14.73 16.86
C TYR A 11 10.97 -15.69 16.53
N LYS A 12 10.89 -16.94 16.96
CA LYS A 12 11.91 -17.96 16.66
C LYS A 12 11.85 -18.50 15.24
N ARG A 13 10.68 -18.41 14.60
CA ARG A 13 10.46 -18.88 13.22
C ARG A 13 10.56 -17.75 12.18
N GLN A 14 10.43 -16.51 12.59
CA GLN A 14 10.80 -15.34 11.81
C GLN A 14 12.31 -15.14 12.00
N GLY A 15 13.11 -15.82 11.19
CA GLY A 15 14.49 -15.42 11.01
C GLY A 15 14.55 -13.98 10.46
N GLU A 16 15.71 -13.37 10.38
CA GLU A 16 15.91 -12.04 9.81
C GLU A 16 15.35 -11.95 8.38
N ASP A 17 15.20 -13.07 7.68
CA ASP A 17 14.69 -13.20 6.31
C ASP A 17 13.17 -13.48 6.22
N GLY A 18 12.45 -13.58 7.34
CA GLY A 18 11.02 -13.91 7.37
C GLY A 18 10.72 -15.40 7.57
N LEU A 19 9.58 -15.88 7.03
CA LEU A 19 9.18 -17.29 7.14
C LEU A 19 9.97 -18.14 6.14
N SER A 20 10.44 -19.29 6.58
CA SER A 20 11.16 -20.27 5.73
C SER A 20 10.27 -20.92 4.64
N SER A 21 8.96 -20.85 4.80
CA SER A 21 7.95 -21.29 3.83
C SER A 21 6.79 -20.28 3.77
N SER A 22 6.19 -20.10 2.58
CA SER A 22 5.07 -19.18 2.43
C SER A 22 3.84 -19.67 3.19
N LEU A 23 3.24 -18.76 3.95
CA LEU A 23 1.95 -18.93 4.61
C LEU A 23 0.93 -18.01 3.94
N ASN A 24 -0.16 -18.59 3.42
CA ASN A 24 -1.25 -17.84 2.82
C ASN A 24 -2.46 -17.86 3.74
N LEU A 25 -2.94 -16.69 4.14
CA LEU A 25 -4.11 -16.53 5.00
C LEU A 25 -5.19 -15.74 4.26
N ASN A 26 -6.40 -16.26 4.28
CA ASN A 26 -7.57 -15.62 3.68
C ASN A 26 -8.57 -15.23 4.76
N PHE A 27 -9.00 -13.98 4.75
CA PHE A 27 -9.98 -13.40 5.66
C PHE A 27 -11.17 -12.88 4.88
N MET A 28 -12.34 -12.83 5.52
CA MET A 28 -13.57 -12.27 4.97
C MET A 28 -14.20 -11.32 5.98
N GLY A 29 -14.74 -10.20 5.52
CA GLY A 29 -15.44 -9.21 6.33
C GLY A 29 -14.58 -8.00 6.67
N SER A 30 -14.95 -7.27 7.72
CA SER A 30 -14.24 -6.04 8.12
C SER A 30 -13.12 -6.34 9.08
N ALA A 31 -11.91 -5.99 8.72
CA ALA A 31 -10.75 -6.01 9.60
C ALA A 31 -10.65 -4.69 10.37
N GLY A 32 -10.26 -4.76 11.64
CA GLY A 32 -10.03 -3.59 12.46
C GLY A 32 -8.75 -2.82 12.06
N GLN A 33 -8.25 -2.01 12.98
CA GLN A 33 -7.01 -1.26 12.80
C GLN A 33 -5.79 -2.18 12.73
N SER A 34 -4.76 -1.73 12.01
CA SER A 34 -3.44 -2.37 11.92
C SER A 34 -3.45 -3.77 11.29
N PHE A 35 -4.39 -4.04 10.37
CA PHE A 35 -4.39 -5.28 9.61
C PHE A 35 -3.08 -5.44 8.83
N GLY A 36 -2.40 -6.59 9.01
CA GLY A 36 -1.11 -6.85 8.39
C GLY A 36 0.04 -5.97 8.89
N CYS A 37 -0.09 -5.31 10.06
CA CYS A 37 0.99 -4.58 10.70
C CYS A 37 2.18 -5.50 10.96
N TRP A 38 3.41 -5.03 10.64
CA TRP A 38 4.65 -5.80 10.76
C TRP A 38 4.70 -7.07 9.90
N ASN A 39 3.94 -7.12 8.81
CA ASN A 39 3.98 -8.24 7.87
C ASN A 39 5.41 -8.48 7.38
N ALA A 40 5.80 -9.74 7.26
CA ALA A 40 7.16 -10.17 6.94
C ALA A 40 7.20 -11.08 5.70
N ASN A 41 8.38 -11.30 5.16
CA ASN A 41 8.59 -12.21 4.02
C ASN A 41 7.98 -13.58 4.29
N GLY A 42 7.34 -14.15 3.28
CA GLY A 42 6.67 -15.45 3.35
C GLY A 42 5.25 -15.40 3.91
N LEU A 43 4.79 -14.28 4.48
CA LEU A 43 3.41 -14.13 4.93
C LEU A 43 2.58 -13.37 3.89
N ASN A 44 1.63 -14.06 3.27
CA ASN A 44 0.69 -13.50 2.30
C ASN A 44 -0.71 -13.50 2.90
N ILE A 45 -1.32 -12.34 3.02
CA ILE A 45 -2.66 -12.18 3.59
C ILE A 45 -3.60 -11.56 2.57
N THR A 46 -4.78 -12.14 2.43
CA THR A 46 -5.85 -11.64 1.58
C THR A 46 -7.08 -11.37 2.41
N LEU A 47 -7.65 -10.19 2.28
CA LEU A 47 -8.92 -9.79 2.88
C LEU A 47 -9.95 -9.55 1.78
N ASN A 48 -11.03 -10.33 1.79
CA ASN A 48 -12.26 -10.03 1.05
C ASN A 48 -13.14 -9.16 1.93
N GLY A 49 -13.10 -7.85 1.72
CA GLY A 49 -13.81 -6.88 2.56
C GLY A 49 -13.03 -5.59 2.73
N ASP A 50 -13.17 -4.95 3.88
CA ASP A 50 -12.55 -3.68 4.20
C ASP A 50 -11.70 -3.74 5.47
N ALA A 51 -10.79 -2.79 5.62
CA ALA A 51 -9.95 -2.62 6.80
C ALA A 51 -9.98 -1.17 7.28
N ASN A 52 -9.60 -0.97 8.53
CA ASN A 52 -9.51 0.37 9.11
C ASN A 52 -8.08 0.94 8.95
N ASP A 53 -7.66 1.84 9.84
CA ASP A 53 -6.39 2.55 9.74
C ASP A 53 -5.16 1.64 9.94
N TYR A 54 -4.00 2.11 9.48
CA TYR A 54 -2.68 1.50 9.69
C TYR A 54 -2.48 0.12 9.05
N VAL A 55 -3.18 -0.20 7.97
CA VAL A 55 -2.91 -1.43 7.21
C VAL A 55 -1.44 -1.46 6.77
N GLY A 56 -0.76 -2.59 7.01
CA GLY A 56 0.64 -2.77 6.61
C GLY A 56 1.64 -1.83 7.27
N LYS A 57 1.28 -1.16 8.39
CA LYS A 57 2.21 -0.30 9.13
C LYS A 57 3.46 -1.06 9.51
N GLY A 58 4.63 -0.52 9.13
CA GLY A 58 5.92 -1.09 9.49
C GLY A 58 6.21 -2.45 8.86
N MET A 59 5.46 -2.88 7.82
CA MET A 59 5.77 -4.14 7.14
C MET A 59 7.14 -4.07 6.47
N ASN A 60 7.83 -5.22 6.42
CA ASN A 60 9.13 -5.33 5.78
C ASN A 60 9.18 -6.43 4.70
N GLY A 61 8.06 -7.10 4.42
CA GLY A 61 7.99 -8.16 3.42
C GLY A 61 6.60 -8.77 3.31
N GLY A 62 6.50 -9.82 2.50
CA GLY A 62 5.26 -10.52 2.26
C GLY A 62 4.27 -9.72 1.40
N LYS A 63 3.01 -10.14 1.42
CA LYS A 63 1.97 -9.56 0.57
C LYS A 63 0.67 -9.31 1.33
N ILE A 64 0.05 -8.17 1.09
CA ILE A 64 -1.29 -7.82 1.56
C ILE A 64 -2.17 -7.54 0.35
N ILE A 65 -3.31 -8.21 0.26
CA ILE A 65 -4.33 -7.98 -0.75
C ILE A 65 -5.64 -7.65 -0.05
N ILE A 66 -6.23 -6.51 -0.38
CA ILE A 66 -7.57 -6.14 0.08
C ILE A 66 -8.44 -5.93 -1.15
N LYS A 67 -9.54 -6.65 -1.22
CA LYS A 67 -10.49 -6.58 -2.34
C LYS A 67 -11.90 -6.78 -1.84
N ASN A 68 -12.86 -6.18 -2.53
CA ASN A 68 -14.26 -6.44 -2.27
C ASN A 68 -14.72 -7.64 -3.11
N ASP A 69 -15.60 -8.48 -2.56
CA ASP A 69 -16.22 -9.55 -3.34
C ASP A 69 -17.16 -8.93 -4.39
N ALA A 70 -17.14 -9.51 -5.59
CA ALA A 70 -17.99 -9.09 -6.70
C ALA A 70 -19.52 -9.16 -6.40
N ASP A 71 -19.91 -9.87 -5.35
CA ASP A 71 -21.30 -9.99 -4.91
C ASP A 71 -21.77 -8.77 -4.07
N PHE A 72 -20.85 -7.95 -3.56
CA PHE A 72 -21.18 -6.65 -2.98
C PHE A 72 -21.15 -5.60 -4.10
N ALA A 73 -22.27 -5.36 -4.71
CA ALA A 73 -22.49 -4.55 -5.92
C ALA A 73 -22.21 -3.04 -5.74
N ILE A 74 -21.16 -2.65 -5.04
CA ILE A 74 -20.62 -1.29 -5.01
C ILE A 74 -19.18 -1.37 -5.53
N ASN A 75 -19.06 -1.72 -6.82
CA ASN A 75 -17.82 -1.54 -7.57
C ASN A 75 -17.74 -0.07 -8.02
N ASP A 76 -17.63 0.84 -7.07
CA ASP A 76 -17.20 2.20 -7.34
C ASP A 76 -15.70 2.27 -6.97
N GLU A 77 -14.87 2.64 -7.92
CA GLU A 77 -13.44 2.93 -7.73
C GLU A 77 -13.17 3.88 -6.55
N LYS A 78 -14.21 4.61 -6.12
CA LYS A 78 -14.22 5.50 -4.97
C LYS A 78 -14.52 4.81 -3.64
N THR A 79 -14.86 3.53 -3.64
CA THR A 79 -15.11 2.81 -2.39
C THR A 79 -13.82 2.73 -1.57
N ILE A 80 -13.85 3.27 -0.36
CA ILE A 80 -12.72 3.23 0.56
C ILE A 80 -12.66 1.83 1.19
N LEU A 81 -11.62 1.07 0.86
CA LEU A 81 -11.38 -0.28 1.37
C LEU A 81 -10.33 -0.35 2.48
N ALA A 82 -9.55 0.71 2.68
CA ALA A 82 -8.66 0.81 3.83
C ALA A 82 -8.66 2.25 4.36
N GLY A 83 -8.49 2.40 5.66
CA GLY A 83 -8.53 3.69 6.33
C GLY A 83 -7.28 4.53 6.12
N ASN A 84 -6.97 5.35 7.12
CA ASN A 84 -5.88 6.32 7.06
C ASN A 84 -4.52 5.69 7.41
N THR A 85 -3.45 6.35 7.00
CA THR A 85 -2.06 6.05 7.43
C THR A 85 -1.62 4.62 7.13
N CYS A 86 -2.18 4.01 6.09
CA CYS A 86 -1.77 2.68 5.64
C CYS A 86 -0.35 2.72 5.06
N LEU A 87 0.41 1.63 5.20
CA LEU A 87 1.83 1.51 4.82
C LEU A 87 2.79 2.49 5.51
N TYR A 88 2.39 3.06 6.64
CA TYR A 88 3.26 3.97 7.38
C TYR A 88 4.58 3.29 7.79
N GLY A 89 5.70 3.86 7.36
CA GLY A 89 7.04 3.37 7.70
C GLY A 89 7.35 1.96 7.20
N ALA A 90 6.67 1.50 6.14
CA ALA A 90 6.96 0.21 5.52
C ALA A 90 8.34 0.22 4.85
N THR A 91 9.09 -0.86 5.01
CA THR A 91 10.45 -1.00 4.49
C THR A 91 10.56 -2.03 3.36
N GLY A 92 9.51 -2.80 3.12
CA GLY A 92 9.45 -3.82 2.06
C GLY A 92 8.07 -4.47 1.99
N GLY A 93 7.91 -5.40 1.04
CA GLY A 93 6.67 -6.11 0.80
C GLY A 93 5.80 -5.49 -0.29
N GLU A 94 4.65 -6.10 -0.52
CA GLU A 94 3.72 -5.72 -1.59
C GLU A 94 2.31 -5.53 -1.04
N VAL A 95 1.62 -4.45 -1.45
CA VAL A 95 0.23 -4.18 -1.06
C VAL A 95 -0.61 -3.87 -2.29
N TYR A 96 -1.74 -4.55 -2.40
CA TYR A 96 -2.71 -4.38 -3.47
C TYR A 96 -4.08 -4.15 -2.89
N ILE A 97 -4.70 -2.99 -3.18
CA ILE A 97 -6.03 -2.65 -2.68
C ILE A 97 -6.89 -2.27 -3.88
N SER A 98 -7.93 -3.09 -4.17
CA SER A 98 -8.89 -2.84 -5.26
C SER A 98 -9.94 -1.83 -4.82
N GLY A 99 -9.51 -0.63 -4.47
CA GLY A 99 -10.31 0.48 -4.03
C GLY A 99 -9.47 1.64 -3.54
N SER A 100 -10.14 2.68 -3.08
CA SER A 100 -9.49 3.86 -2.52
C SER A 100 -9.05 3.63 -1.07
N VAL A 101 -8.06 4.40 -0.64
CA VAL A 101 -7.58 4.44 0.73
C VAL A 101 -7.76 5.84 1.32
N GLY A 102 -7.76 5.93 2.63
CA GLY A 102 -7.85 7.21 3.34
C GLY A 102 -6.62 8.10 3.16
N GLU A 103 -6.48 9.07 4.07
CA GLU A 103 -5.37 10.02 4.08
C GLU A 103 -4.04 9.36 4.49
N ARG A 104 -2.93 10.00 4.11
CA ARG A 104 -1.57 9.66 4.55
C ARG A 104 -1.13 8.25 4.19
N PHE A 105 -1.53 7.76 3.03
CA PHE A 105 -1.05 6.49 2.50
C PHE A 105 0.45 6.56 2.20
N ALA A 106 1.19 5.50 2.54
CA ALA A 106 2.62 5.33 2.28
C ALA A 106 3.53 6.43 2.87
N VAL A 107 3.09 7.11 3.95
CA VAL A 107 3.93 8.07 4.67
C VAL A 107 5.17 7.35 5.21
N ARG A 108 6.35 7.91 4.93
CA ARG A 108 7.66 7.32 5.30
C ARG A 108 7.89 5.91 4.77
N ASN A 109 7.23 5.52 3.67
CA ASN A 109 7.58 4.28 2.98
C ASN A 109 9.01 4.37 2.45
N SER A 110 9.81 3.34 2.68
CA SER A 110 11.21 3.28 2.25
C SER A 110 11.53 2.10 1.33
N GLY A 111 10.57 1.18 1.08
CA GLY A 111 10.87 0.01 0.25
C GLY A 111 9.65 -0.80 -0.22
N ALA A 112 8.49 -0.62 0.38
CA ALA A 112 7.30 -1.36 -0.03
C ALA A 112 6.79 -0.91 -1.41
N LYS A 113 6.17 -1.86 -2.11
CA LYS A 113 5.48 -1.63 -3.39
C LYS A 113 3.97 -1.67 -3.16
N ALA A 114 3.24 -0.73 -3.74
CA ALA A 114 1.79 -0.69 -3.59
C ALA A 114 1.09 -0.34 -4.91
N VAL A 115 -0.10 -0.92 -5.10
CA VAL A 115 -1.06 -0.51 -6.13
C VAL A 115 -2.41 -0.30 -5.46
N ILE A 116 -2.99 0.88 -5.66
CA ILE A 116 -4.30 1.28 -5.12
C ILE A 116 -5.10 2.04 -6.18
N GLU A 117 -6.40 2.16 -6.02
CA GLU A 117 -7.27 2.86 -6.98
C GLU A 117 -7.48 4.34 -6.68
N GLY A 118 -7.24 4.78 -5.46
CA GLY A 118 -7.30 6.19 -5.08
C GLY A 118 -6.74 6.43 -3.68
N ALA A 119 -6.40 7.67 -3.36
CA ALA A 119 -5.89 8.04 -2.04
C ALA A 119 -6.40 9.42 -1.59
N GLY A 120 -6.56 9.60 -0.28
CA GLY A 120 -6.83 10.89 0.33
C GLY A 120 -5.62 11.83 0.32
N ASP A 121 -5.69 12.86 1.15
CA ASP A 121 -4.64 13.88 1.28
C ASP A 121 -3.33 13.30 1.84
N HIS A 122 -2.21 13.98 1.58
CA HIS A 122 -0.89 13.67 2.14
C HIS A 122 -0.34 12.29 1.76
N CYS A 123 -0.74 11.73 0.63
CA CYS A 123 -0.21 10.48 0.12
C CYS A 123 1.29 10.60 -0.21
N CYS A 124 2.09 9.59 0.13
CA CYS A 124 3.55 9.54 -0.08
C CYS A 124 4.36 10.65 0.63
N GLU A 125 3.82 11.26 1.68
CA GLU A 125 4.59 12.22 2.48
C GLU A 125 5.85 11.60 3.08
N TYR A 126 6.98 12.30 2.97
CA TYR A 126 8.28 11.86 3.49
C TYR A 126 8.69 10.45 3.02
N MET A 127 8.17 9.97 1.91
CA MET A 127 8.60 8.71 1.30
C MET A 127 10.06 8.81 0.88
N THR A 128 10.84 7.78 1.16
CA THR A 128 12.29 7.73 0.90
C THR A 128 12.70 6.60 -0.04
N GLY A 129 11.79 5.71 -0.39
CA GLY A 129 12.03 4.59 -1.30
C GLY A 129 10.75 3.80 -1.58
N GLY A 130 10.86 2.75 -2.39
CA GLY A 130 9.73 1.93 -2.81
C GLY A 130 8.99 2.47 -4.03
N HIS A 131 7.83 1.85 -4.33
CA HIS A 131 7.03 2.18 -5.51
C HIS A 131 5.55 2.23 -5.11
N VAL A 132 4.87 3.31 -5.45
CA VAL A 132 3.43 3.47 -5.22
C VAL A 132 2.76 3.79 -6.54
N THR A 133 1.75 3.01 -6.93
CA THR A 133 0.95 3.24 -8.13
C THR A 133 -0.48 3.51 -7.72
N ILE A 134 -1.03 4.62 -8.16
CA ILE A 134 -2.41 5.01 -7.93
C ILE A 134 -3.11 5.08 -9.28
N LEU A 135 -4.19 4.30 -9.42
CA LEU A 135 -4.94 4.14 -10.67
C LEU A 135 -6.10 5.14 -10.82
N GLY A 136 -6.17 6.14 -9.95
CA GLY A 136 -7.21 7.16 -9.96
C GLY A 136 -6.84 8.39 -9.13
N ASP A 137 -7.84 9.03 -8.56
CA ASP A 137 -7.70 10.33 -7.91
C ASP A 137 -6.85 10.28 -6.62
N VAL A 138 -6.19 11.40 -6.34
CA VAL A 138 -5.48 11.66 -5.08
C VAL A 138 -5.95 12.98 -4.46
N GLY A 139 -5.73 13.11 -3.15
CA GLY A 139 -5.98 14.35 -2.43
C GLY A 139 -4.84 15.37 -2.56
N LEU A 140 -4.87 16.39 -1.71
CA LEU A 140 -3.91 17.49 -1.67
C LEU A 140 -2.58 17.09 -1.01
N ASN A 141 -1.54 17.90 -1.21
CA ASN A 141 -0.21 17.73 -0.62
C ASN A 141 0.44 16.38 -0.93
N PHE A 142 0.14 15.80 -2.09
CA PHE A 142 0.78 14.57 -2.53
C PHE A 142 2.30 14.74 -2.58
N ALA A 143 3.03 13.73 -2.08
CA ALA A 143 4.50 13.67 -2.04
C ALA A 143 5.19 14.83 -1.27
N ALA A 144 4.50 15.49 -0.35
CA ALA A 144 5.14 16.51 0.48
C ALA A 144 6.34 15.94 1.25
N GLY A 145 7.51 16.56 1.10
CA GLY A 145 8.74 16.10 1.74
C GLY A 145 9.30 14.76 1.23
N MET A 146 8.79 14.21 0.14
CA MET A 146 9.30 12.99 -0.47
C MET A 146 10.74 13.22 -0.99
N THR A 147 11.67 12.32 -0.67
CA THR A 147 13.09 12.44 -1.03
C THR A 147 13.60 11.24 -1.84
N GLY A 148 12.80 10.20 -2.04
CA GLY A 148 13.19 9.02 -2.81
C GLY A 148 12.04 8.07 -3.09
N GLY A 149 12.28 7.11 -3.99
CA GLY A 149 11.26 6.20 -4.50
C GLY A 149 10.53 6.76 -5.70
N PHE A 150 9.52 6.02 -6.17
CA PHE A 150 8.71 6.38 -7.32
C PHE A 150 7.22 6.31 -6.96
N ALA A 151 6.48 7.34 -7.38
CA ALA A 151 5.03 7.35 -7.30
C ALA A 151 4.46 7.59 -8.69
N TYR A 152 3.58 6.70 -9.14
CA TYR A 152 2.89 6.77 -10.43
C TYR A 152 1.42 7.06 -10.18
N VAL A 153 0.88 8.06 -10.86
CA VAL A 153 -0.53 8.45 -10.73
C VAL A 153 -1.17 8.47 -12.11
N LEU A 154 -2.27 7.74 -12.27
CA LEU A 154 -3.11 7.83 -13.46
C LEU A 154 -3.96 9.10 -13.36
N ASP A 155 -3.55 10.15 -14.06
CA ASP A 155 -4.17 11.48 -14.01
C ASP A 155 -5.09 11.69 -15.25
N GLU A 156 -6.23 11.01 -15.27
CA GLU A 156 -7.20 11.11 -16.37
C GLU A 156 -7.79 12.52 -16.49
N ASN A 157 -8.03 13.16 -15.35
CA ASN A 157 -8.67 14.47 -15.27
C ASN A 157 -7.68 15.64 -15.38
N ARG A 158 -6.38 15.37 -15.45
CA ARG A 158 -5.30 16.37 -15.49
C ARG A 158 -5.31 17.36 -14.32
N THR A 159 -5.65 16.87 -13.14
CA THR A 159 -5.72 17.66 -11.89
C THR A 159 -4.55 17.41 -10.96
N PHE A 160 -3.74 16.41 -11.22
CA PHE A 160 -2.65 15.98 -10.34
C PHE A 160 -1.60 17.06 -10.09
N PHE A 161 -1.32 17.88 -11.10
CA PHE A 161 -0.32 18.93 -11.00
C PHE A 161 -0.59 19.91 -9.83
N ASP A 162 -1.85 20.24 -9.58
CA ASP A 162 -2.26 21.17 -8.52
C ASP A 162 -2.33 20.50 -7.13
N LYS A 163 -2.41 19.18 -7.11
CA LYS A 163 -2.47 18.36 -5.87
C LYS A 163 -1.09 17.96 -5.36
N CYS A 164 -0.09 17.90 -6.26
CA CYS A 164 1.27 17.48 -5.96
C CYS A 164 2.10 18.59 -5.29
N ASN A 165 2.72 18.28 -4.17
CA ASN A 165 3.68 19.16 -3.52
C ASN A 165 5.06 19.03 -4.18
N ARG A 166 5.37 19.93 -5.10
CA ARG A 166 6.56 19.88 -5.95
C ARG A 166 7.84 20.45 -5.32
N GLY A 167 7.84 20.69 -4.03
CA GLY A 167 8.98 21.32 -3.35
C GLY A 167 10.28 20.51 -3.46
N LEU A 168 10.18 19.17 -3.44
CA LEU A 168 11.33 18.26 -3.45
C LEU A 168 11.26 17.18 -4.53
N VAL A 169 10.18 17.10 -5.31
CA VAL A 169 9.98 16.05 -6.31
C VAL A 169 9.97 16.60 -7.73
N GLY A 170 10.58 15.88 -8.66
CA GLY A 170 10.39 16.06 -10.09
C GLY A 170 9.08 15.39 -10.53
N LEU A 171 8.31 16.09 -11.36
CA LEU A 171 7.09 15.55 -11.95
C LEU A 171 7.33 15.34 -13.44
N GLU A 172 7.24 14.10 -13.91
CA GLU A 172 7.43 13.72 -15.29
C GLU A 172 6.19 13.03 -15.83
N ARG A 173 5.85 13.33 -17.07
CA ARG A 173 4.76 12.67 -17.77
C ARG A 173 5.31 11.46 -18.53
N ILE A 174 4.83 10.27 -18.20
CA ILE A 174 5.16 9.05 -18.92
C ILE A 174 4.37 9.05 -20.24
N THR A 175 5.07 8.98 -21.37
CA THR A 175 4.48 8.86 -22.69
C THR A 175 4.53 7.41 -23.18
N THR A 176 3.63 7.06 -24.12
CA THR A 176 3.57 5.70 -24.69
C THR A 176 4.86 5.26 -25.38
N GLU A 177 5.67 6.19 -25.85
CA GLU A 177 6.98 5.91 -26.48
C GLU A 177 8.02 5.44 -25.45
N GLU A 178 7.97 5.95 -24.24
CA GLU A 178 8.89 5.59 -23.14
C GLU A 178 8.53 4.23 -22.50
N MET A 179 7.29 3.76 -22.68
CA MET A 179 6.87 2.43 -22.22
C MET A 179 7.34 1.28 -23.14
N GLN A 180 7.88 1.55 -24.33
CA GLN A 180 8.31 0.53 -25.29
C GLN A 180 9.67 -0.17 -25.02
N PRO A 181 10.66 0.38 -24.29
CA PRO A 181 11.95 -0.26 -24.07
C PRO A 181 11.89 -1.59 -23.30
N HIS A 182 10.79 -1.90 -22.63
CA HIS A 182 10.65 -3.11 -21.81
C HIS A 182 9.93 -4.27 -22.50
N ARG A 183 9.69 -4.16 -23.82
CA ARG A 183 9.16 -5.26 -24.68
C ARG A 183 10.29 -5.95 -25.46
N LYS A 184 11.33 -6.36 -24.77
CA LYS A 184 12.32 -7.30 -25.34
C LYS A 184 12.48 -8.52 -24.47
#